data_578d367eb267b0b3069a2d1a7fc167c5
#
_entry.id   578d367eb267b0b3069a2d1a7fc167c5
#
_cell.length_a   1.000
_cell.length_b   1.000
_cell.length_c   1.000
_cell.angle_alpha   90.00
_cell.angle_beta   90.00
_cell.angle_gamma   90.00
#
_symmetry.space_group_name_H-M   'P 1'
#
loop_
_entity.id
_entity.type
_entity.pdbx_description
1 polymer ?
#
loop_
_entity_poly.entity_id
_entity_poly.type
_entity_poly.pdbx_seq_one_letter_code
_entity_poly.pdbx_strand_id
1 'polypeptide(L)'
;MKNKYINRSEVDKFKMMVADIDVGMMCTFSENEHFPNVVSLKRQELDDNGIIWHLISSESISFKNLQTNDNVTLIYTKPGDLQFIRIVGTGMVSDSKSRIKKYRNHIDTKLFEKGADDPKIRVLKLSVTATQYWKSDSGSLITILKVLGRAIAGRDTDFI
;
A
#
# COMPACT_ATOMS: atom_id res chain seq x y z
N MET A 1 -19.70 18.87 2.66
CA MET A 1 -18.64 18.00 2.06
C MET A 1 -17.44 18.86 1.74
N LYS A 2 -16.38 18.76 2.48
CA LYS A 2 -15.13 19.45 2.11
C LYS A 2 -14.44 18.63 1.03
N ASN A 3 -14.44 19.11 -0.21
CA ASN A 3 -13.61 18.60 -1.29
C ASN A 3 -12.15 18.62 -0.79
N LYS A 4 -11.61 17.44 -0.54
CA LYS A 4 -10.21 17.28 -0.19
C LYS A 4 -9.44 17.43 -1.50
N TYR A 5 -8.96 18.64 -1.78
CA TYR A 5 -8.07 18.85 -2.93
C TYR A 5 -6.83 17.97 -2.71
N ILE A 6 -6.70 16.99 -3.57
CA ILE A 6 -5.50 16.16 -3.62
C ILE A 6 -4.40 17.04 -4.17
N ASN A 7 -3.34 17.25 -3.39
CA ASN A 7 -2.19 18.01 -3.86
C ASN A 7 -1.44 17.16 -4.90
N ARG A 8 -1.62 17.47 -6.18
CA ARG A 8 -0.95 16.75 -7.28
C ARG A 8 0.56 16.69 -7.11
N SER A 9 1.17 17.76 -6.62
CA SER A 9 2.60 17.79 -6.35
C SER A 9 3.05 16.74 -5.33
N GLU A 10 2.24 16.44 -4.32
CA GLU A 10 2.54 15.40 -3.34
C GLU A 10 2.37 14.00 -3.92
N VAL A 11 1.33 13.79 -4.74
CA VAL A 11 1.12 12.52 -5.45
C VAL A 11 2.26 12.25 -6.42
N ASP A 12 2.69 13.25 -7.18
CA ASP A 12 3.79 13.11 -8.14
C ASP A 12 5.10 12.77 -7.44
N LYS A 13 5.40 13.43 -6.32
CA LYS A 13 6.57 13.09 -5.48
C LYS A 13 6.50 11.65 -4.98
N PHE A 14 5.34 11.22 -4.50
CA PHE A 14 5.14 9.87 -4.03
C PHE A 14 5.32 8.85 -5.16
N LYS A 15 4.76 9.11 -6.35
CA LYS A 15 4.96 8.28 -7.55
C LYS A 15 6.44 8.13 -7.88
N MET A 16 7.21 9.22 -7.84
CA MET A 16 8.65 9.17 -8.08
C MET A 16 9.40 8.34 -7.04
N MET A 17 9.02 8.45 -5.78
CA MET A 17 9.68 7.69 -4.69
C MET A 17 9.48 6.17 -4.82
N VAL A 18 8.34 5.73 -5.34
CA VAL A 18 7.99 4.31 -5.44
C VAL A 18 8.05 3.77 -6.87
N ALA A 19 8.53 4.56 -7.84
CA ALA A 19 8.51 4.21 -9.27
C ALA A 19 9.16 2.85 -9.56
N ASP A 20 10.30 2.58 -8.93
CA ASP A 20 11.09 1.37 -9.14
C ASP A 20 10.76 0.25 -8.12
N ILE A 21 9.75 0.45 -7.29
CA ILE A 21 9.39 -0.49 -6.22
C ILE A 21 7.92 -0.87 -6.38
N ASP A 22 7.64 -2.02 -6.98
CA ASP A 22 6.28 -2.50 -7.20
C ASP A 22 5.86 -3.64 -6.26
N VAL A 23 6.80 -4.21 -5.50
CA VAL A 23 6.54 -5.22 -4.48
C VAL A 23 6.88 -4.67 -3.11
N GLY A 24 5.97 -4.83 -2.17
CA GLY A 24 6.14 -4.41 -0.78
C GLY A 24 5.60 -5.44 0.20
N MET A 25 5.85 -5.20 1.48
CA MET A 25 5.29 -5.98 2.57
C MET A 25 4.04 -5.28 3.09
N MET A 26 2.89 -5.94 2.97
CA MET A 26 1.62 -5.43 3.47
C MET A 26 1.29 -6.06 4.83
N CYS A 27 0.98 -5.20 5.79
CA CYS A 27 0.51 -5.58 7.12
C CYS A 27 -0.98 -5.31 7.23
N THR A 28 -1.74 -6.33 7.65
CA THR A 28 -3.16 -6.23 8.02
C THR A 28 -3.34 -6.74 9.45
N PHE A 29 -4.41 -6.33 10.11
CA PHE A 29 -4.58 -6.49 11.54
C PHE A 29 -5.88 -7.23 11.86
N SER A 30 -5.82 -8.11 12.84
CA SER A 30 -6.97 -8.79 13.42
C SER A 30 -7.11 -8.39 14.90
N GLU A 31 -8.33 -8.26 15.37
CA GLU A 31 -8.59 -7.99 16.79
C GLU A 31 -8.21 -9.17 17.69
N ASN A 32 -8.11 -10.36 17.13
CA ASN A 32 -7.85 -11.60 17.87
C ASN A 32 -6.37 -12.02 17.84
N GLU A 33 -5.52 -11.29 17.12
CA GLU A 33 -4.11 -11.64 16.96
C GLU A 33 -3.22 -10.53 17.54
N HIS A 34 -2.18 -10.92 18.26
CA HIS A 34 -1.23 -9.96 18.83
C HIS A 34 -0.25 -9.38 17.81
N PHE A 35 -0.07 -10.07 16.69
CA PHE A 35 0.85 -9.67 15.63
C PHE A 35 0.12 -9.41 14.32
N PRO A 36 0.60 -8.46 13.52
CA PRO A 36 0.02 -8.24 12.21
C PRO A 36 0.27 -9.43 11.28
N ASN A 37 -0.69 -9.71 10.40
CA ASN A 37 -0.44 -10.56 9.26
C ASN A 37 0.39 -9.79 8.22
N VAL A 38 1.54 -10.33 7.82
CA VAL A 38 2.47 -9.69 6.89
C VAL A 38 2.65 -10.56 5.66
N VAL A 39 2.40 -9.99 4.49
CA VAL A 39 2.54 -10.68 3.21
C VAL A 39 3.25 -9.80 2.19
N SER A 40 4.01 -10.41 1.28
CA SER A 40 4.50 -9.67 0.12
C SER A 40 3.37 -9.48 -0.88
N LEU A 41 3.28 -8.29 -1.47
CA LEU A 41 2.21 -7.94 -2.37
C LEU A 41 2.70 -7.04 -3.50
N LYS A 42 2.36 -7.41 -4.74
CA LYS A 42 2.68 -6.61 -5.92
C LYS A 42 1.64 -5.52 -6.12
N ARG A 43 2.12 -4.29 -6.30
CA ARG A 43 1.29 -3.17 -6.72
C ARG A 43 0.89 -3.34 -8.19
N GLN A 44 -0.39 -3.15 -8.47
CA GLN A 44 -0.90 -3.13 -9.83
C GLN A 44 -0.87 -1.71 -10.42
N GLU A 45 -1.21 -0.73 -9.60
CA GLU A 45 -1.33 0.67 -10.02
C GLU A 45 -1.14 1.61 -8.83
N LEU A 46 -0.54 2.76 -9.07
CA LEU A 46 -0.65 3.96 -8.25
C LEU A 46 -1.28 5.02 -9.15
N ASP A 47 -2.54 5.34 -8.90
CA ASP A 47 -3.30 6.23 -9.76
C ASP A 47 -3.04 7.72 -9.49
N ASP A 48 -3.64 8.60 -10.30
CA ASP A 48 -3.45 10.05 -10.20
C ASP A 48 -4.08 10.67 -8.96
N ASN A 49 -4.88 9.91 -8.23
CA ASN A 49 -5.44 10.30 -6.94
C ASN A 49 -4.60 9.82 -5.75
N GLY A 50 -3.45 9.17 -6.00
CA GLY A 50 -2.60 8.61 -4.97
C GLY A 50 -3.15 7.33 -4.34
N ILE A 51 -4.12 6.68 -4.99
CA ILE A 51 -4.66 5.39 -4.57
C ILE A 51 -3.74 4.28 -5.06
N ILE A 52 -3.43 3.34 -4.17
CA ILE A 52 -2.64 2.16 -4.50
C ILE A 52 -3.59 0.98 -4.69
N TRP A 53 -3.44 0.29 -5.81
CA TRP A 53 -4.28 -0.83 -6.19
C TRP A 53 -3.50 -2.13 -6.17
N HIS A 54 -4.08 -3.14 -5.55
CA HIS A 54 -3.54 -4.50 -5.47
C HIS A 54 -4.60 -5.54 -5.82
N LEU A 55 -4.15 -6.77 -6.11
CA LEU A 55 -5.00 -7.95 -6.19
C LEU A 55 -4.69 -8.87 -5.00
N ILE A 56 -5.72 -9.33 -4.32
CA ILE A 56 -5.61 -10.28 -3.20
C ILE A 56 -6.57 -11.42 -3.40
N SER A 57 -6.32 -12.55 -2.73
CA SER A 57 -7.26 -13.67 -2.73
C SER A 57 -8.32 -13.50 -1.65
N SER A 58 -9.57 -13.84 -1.97
CA SER A 58 -10.66 -13.93 -0.99
C SER A 58 -10.44 -15.00 0.08
N GLU A 59 -9.50 -15.91 -0.14
CA GLU A 59 -9.12 -16.96 0.83
C GLU A 59 -7.95 -16.53 1.72
N SER A 60 -7.36 -15.35 1.48
CA SER A 60 -6.20 -14.87 2.24
C SER A 60 -6.58 -14.37 3.63
N ILE A 61 -5.63 -14.45 4.56
CA ILE A 61 -5.77 -13.85 5.89
C ILE A 61 -5.95 -12.34 5.77
N SER A 62 -5.24 -11.68 4.83
CA SER A 62 -5.40 -10.25 4.57
C SER A 62 -6.83 -9.87 4.20
N PHE A 63 -7.48 -10.66 3.33
CA PHE A 63 -8.89 -10.45 3.00
C PHE A 63 -9.77 -10.57 4.25
N LYS A 64 -9.57 -11.60 5.06
CA LYS A 64 -10.33 -11.82 6.29
C LYS A 64 -10.18 -10.66 7.28
N ASN A 65 -8.95 -10.19 7.49
CA ASN A 65 -8.67 -9.08 8.39
C ASN A 65 -9.35 -7.79 7.91
N LEU A 66 -9.31 -7.50 6.61
CA LEU A 66 -9.89 -6.30 6.02
C LEU A 66 -11.43 -6.26 6.07
N GLN A 67 -12.10 -7.36 6.42
CA GLN A 67 -13.54 -7.35 6.64
C GLN A 67 -13.93 -6.68 7.97
N THR A 68 -13.02 -6.65 8.94
CA THR A 68 -13.28 -6.13 10.30
C THR A 68 -12.39 -4.95 10.67
N ASN A 69 -11.19 -4.85 10.08
CA ASN A 69 -10.25 -3.78 10.36
C ASN A 69 -9.63 -3.31 9.03
N ASP A 70 -9.96 -2.11 8.61
CA ASP A 70 -9.51 -1.53 7.34
C ASP A 70 -8.11 -0.90 7.38
N ASN A 71 -7.45 -0.88 8.54
CA ASN A 71 -6.09 -0.35 8.65
C ASN A 71 -5.09 -1.21 7.88
N VAL A 72 -4.26 -0.54 7.10
CA VAL A 72 -3.18 -1.17 6.32
C VAL A 72 -1.90 -0.41 6.55
N THR A 73 -0.82 -1.13 6.77
CA THR A 73 0.54 -0.62 6.65
C THR A 73 1.22 -1.33 5.48
N LEU A 74 1.80 -0.56 4.56
CA LEU A 74 2.57 -1.07 3.43
C LEU A 74 4.00 -0.56 3.53
N ILE A 75 4.97 -1.46 3.39
CA ILE A 75 6.38 -1.14 3.49
C ILE A 75 7.05 -1.45 2.16
N TYR A 76 7.62 -0.44 1.52
CA TYR A 76 8.49 -0.56 0.37
C TYR A 76 9.94 -0.40 0.79
N THR A 77 10.81 -1.18 0.19
CA THR A 77 12.25 -1.12 0.45
C THR A 77 13.04 -1.14 -0.84
N LYS A 78 14.09 -0.34 -0.88
CA LYS A 78 15.12 -0.38 -1.91
C LYS A 78 16.49 -0.49 -1.22
N PRO A 79 16.88 -1.70 -0.81
CA PRO A 79 18.02 -1.91 0.09
C PRO A 79 19.34 -1.41 -0.49
N GLY A 80 19.54 -1.56 -1.81
CA GLY A 80 20.76 -1.07 -2.49
C GLY A 80 20.99 0.43 -2.36
N ASP A 81 19.92 1.19 -2.23
CA ASP A 81 19.94 2.65 -2.05
C ASP A 81 19.66 3.04 -0.59
N LEU A 82 19.54 2.08 0.31
CA LEU A 82 19.15 2.27 1.71
C LEU A 82 17.88 3.13 1.86
N GLN A 83 16.90 2.86 1.00
CA GLN A 83 15.60 3.55 1.03
C GLN A 83 14.54 2.65 1.63
N PHE A 84 13.75 3.23 2.53
CA PHE A 84 12.61 2.57 3.17
C PHE A 84 11.43 3.52 3.19
N ILE A 85 10.25 3.01 2.82
CA ILE A 85 9.02 3.80 2.75
C ILE A 85 7.94 3.04 3.52
N ARG A 86 7.40 3.68 4.54
CA ARG A 86 6.22 3.21 5.25
C ARG A 86 5.01 4.01 4.81
N ILE A 87 3.98 3.31 4.40
CA ILE A 87 2.70 3.88 3.98
C ILE A 87 1.64 3.35 4.93
N VAL A 88 0.86 4.22 5.51
CA VAL A 88 -0.32 3.85 6.29
C VAL A 88 -1.58 4.38 5.64
N GLY A 89 -2.64 3.62 5.71
CA GLY A 89 -3.91 3.99 5.11
C GLY A 89 -5.02 3.01 5.43
N THR A 90 -6.09 3.11 4.68
CA THR A 90 -7.26 2.24 4.80
C THR A 90 -7.47 1.43 3.52
N GLY A 91 -7.76 0.15 3.69
CA GLY A 91 -8.01 -0.80 2.61
C GLY A 91 -9.49 -1.08 2.43
N MET A 92 -9.98 -0.98 1.20
CA MET A 92 -11.31 -1.40 0.80
C MET A 92 -11.20 -2.51 -0.22
N VAL A 93 -11.89 -3.62 0.01
CA VAL A 93 -11.87 -4.77 -0.89
C VAL A 93 -13.16 -4.85 -1.69
N SER A 94 -13.05 -5.14 -2.97
CA SER A 94 -14.18 -5.31 -3.89
C SER A 94 -13.92 -6.43 -4.91
N ASP A 95 -14.97 -6.85 -5.59
CA ASP A 95 -14.93 -7.78 -6.71
C ASP A 95 -15.08 -7.09 -8.08
N SER A 96 -14.65 -5.83 -8.17
CA SER A 96 -14.76 -5.01 -9.38
C SER A 96 -14.20 -5.71 -10.62
N LYS A 97 -15.07 -6.23 -11.47
CA LYS A 97 -14.70 -6.94 -12.71
C LYS A 97 -13.96 -6.04 -13.70
N SER A 98 -14.33 -4.76 -13.76
CA SER A 98 -13.64 -3.79 -14.62
C SER A 98 -12.19 -3.57 -14.20
N ARG A 99 -11.92 -3.48 -12.90
CA ARG A 99 -10.57 -3.36 -12.37
C ARG A 99 -9.75 -4.64 -12.57
N ILE A 100 -10.32 -5.80 -12.31
CA ILE A 100 -9.67 -7.09 -12.53
C ILE A 100 -9.27 -7.23 -14.01
N LYS A 101 -10.17 -6.89 -14.94
CA LYS A 101 -9.87 -6.91 -16.38
C LYS A 101 -8.77 -5.93 -16.77
N LYS A 102 -8.72 -4.76 -16.14
CA LYS A 102 -7.65 -3.78 -16.35
C LYS A 102 -6.26 -4.37 -16.05
N TYR A 103 -6.17 -5.21 -15.02
CA TYR A 103 -4.91 -5.80 -14.57
C TYR A 103 -4.62 -7.20 -15.13
N ARG A 104 -5.44 -7.71 -16.06
CA ARG A 104 -5.38 -9.10 -16.56
C ARG A 104 -4.00 -9.57 -17.01
N ASN A 105 -3.19 -8.68 -17.57
CA ASN A 105 -1.86 -9.01 -18.08
C ASN A 105 -0.78 -9.12 -16.99
N HIS A 106 -1.12 -8.75 -15.76
CA HIS A 106 -0.22 -8.73 -14.61
C HIS A 106 -0.65 -9.69 -13.50
N ILE A 107 -1.68 -10.51 -13.75
CA ILE A 107 -2.18 -11.48 -12.78
C ILE A 107 -1.20 -12.64 -12.68
N ASP A 108 -0.75 -12.92 -11.46
CA ASP A 108 0.09 -14.07 -11.18
C ASP A 108 -0.75 -15.35 -11.22
N THR A 109 -0.55 -16.16 -12.24
CA THR A 109 -1.28 -17.43 -12.42
C THR A 109 -0.89 -18.50 -11.43
N LYS A 110 0.19 -18.33 -10.66
CA LYS A 110 0.52 -19.19 -9.53
C LYS A 110 -0.41 -18.95 -8.34
N LEU A 111 -0.91 -17.72 -8.20
CA LEU A 111 -1.88 -17.36 -7.16
C LEU A 111 -3.33 -17.50 -7.64
N PHE A 112 -3.56 -17.25 -8.92
CA PHE A 112 -4.89 -17.23 -9.54
C PHE A 112 -4.87 -18.09 -10.80
N GLU A 113 -5.11 -19.39 -10.65
CA GLU A 113 -4.96 -20.37 -11.72
C GLU A 113 -5.80 -20.09 -12.97
N LYS A 114 -6.99 -19.47 -12.78
CA LYS A 114 -7.89 -19.10 -13.88
C LYS A 114 -7.67 -17.67 -14.38
N GLY A 115 -6.55 -17.03 -14.02
CA GLY A 115 -6.24 -15.67 -14.43
C GLY A 115 -7.33 -14.68 -14.00
N ALA A 116 -7.75 -13.78 -14.91
CA ALA A 116 -8.77 -12.75 -14.62
C ALA A 116 -10.17 -13.31 -14.31
N ASP A 117 -10.43 -14.56 -14.67
CA ASP A 117 -11.71 -15.24 -14.43
C ASP A 117 -11.71 -16.06 -13.13
N ASP A 118 -10.60 -16.01 -12.38
CA ASP A 118 -10.51 -16.72 -11.11
C ASP A 118 -11.48 -16.10 -10.09
N PRO A 119 -12.42 -16.91 -9.51
CA PRO A 119 -13.43 -16.39 -8.61
C PRO A 119 -12.87 -15.89 -7.27
N LYS A 120 -11.62 -16.24 -6.96
CA LYS A 120 -10.95 -15.83 -5.71
C LYS A 120 -10.37 -14.42 -5.78
N ILE A 121 -10.22 -13.83 -6.96
CA ILE A 121 -9.62 -12.50 -7.12
C ILE A 121 -10.50 -11.45 -6.45
N ARG A 122 -9.85 -10.60 -5.67
CA ARG A 122 -10.42 -9.36 -5.14
C ARG A 122 -9.47 -8.20 -5.42
N VAL A 123 -10.05 -7.03 -5.60
CA VAL A 123 -9.32 -5.79 -5.76
C VAL A 123 -9.22 -5.10 -4.40
N LEU A 124 -8.01 -4.81 -3.98
CA LEU A 124 -7.74 -3.98 -2.80
C LEU A 124 -7.44 -2.55 -3.25
N LYS A 125 -8.26 -1.63 -2.79
CA LYS A 125 -8.07 -0.18 -2.91
C LYS A 125 -7.45 0.32 -1.61
N LEU A 126 -6.21 0.79 -1.65
CA LEU A 126 -5.52 1.38 -0.50
C LEU A 126 -5.54 2.91 -0.63
N SER A 127 -6.29 3.55 0.25
CA SER A 127 -6.32 5.01 0.39
C SER A 127 -5.24 5.44 1.37
N VAL A 128 -4.23 6.15 0.89
CA VAL A 128 -3.07 6.54 1.69
C VAL A 128 -3.43 7.69 2.64
N THR A 129 -3.12 7.52 3.92
CA THR A 129 -3.30 8.55 4.96
C THR A 129 -2.00 9.29 5.25
N ALA A 130 -0.90 8.56 5.39
CA ALA A 130 0.41 9.13 5.65
C ALA A 130 1.52 8.27 5.06
N THR A 131 2.64 8.91 4.75
CA THR A 131 3.84 8.25 4.25
C THR A 131 5.06 8.75 5.00
N GLN A 132 5.93 7.83 5.40
CA GLN A 132 7.22 8.11 5.99
C GLN A 132 8.31 7.55 5.08
N TYR A 133 9.36 8.30 4.90
CA TYR A 133 10.46 7.96 4.02
C TYR A 133 11.79 8.09 4.75
N TRP A 134 12.61 7.07 4.63
CA TRP A 134 13.98 7.05 5.13
C TRP A 134 14.92 6.81 3.97
N LYS A 135 15.93 7.64 3.86
CA LYS A 135 17.03 7.46 2.92
C LYS A 135 18.33 7.69 3.68
N SER A 136 19.32 6.83 3.44
CA SER A 136 20.66 7.05 3.97
C SER A 136 21.50 7.73 2.91
N ASP A 137 21.99 8.91 3.24
CA ASP A 137 23.14 9.51 2.57
C ASP A 137 24.35 9.37 3.50
N SER A 138 25.43 8.77 3.03
CA SER A 138 26.70 8.61 3.79
C SER A 138 26.58 7.94 5.18
N GLY A 139 25.69 6.98 5.32
CA GLY A 139 25.57 6.18 6.54
C GLY A 139 24.65 6.74 7.64
N SER A 140 24.05 7.89 7.41
CA SER A 140 23.04 8.46 8.31
C SER A 140 21.64 8.29 7.74
N LEU A 141 20.71 7.77 8.53
CA LEU A 141 19.29 7.72 8.16
C LEU A 141 18.71 9.13 8.27
N ILE A 142 18.31 9.69 7.15
CA ILE A 142 17.57 10.96 7.11
C ILE A 142 16.09 10.64 7.00
N THR A 143 15.32 11.02 8.01
CA THR A 143 13.88 10.93 7.98
C THR A 143 13.32 12.10 7.21
N ILE A 144 12.71 11.86 6.05
CA ILE A 144 11.98 12.88 5.31
C ILE A 144 10.50 12.67 5.54
N LEU A 145 9.87 13.66 6.14
CA LEU A 145 8.47 13.62 6.54
C LEU A 145 7.50 13.87 5.39
N LYS A 146 6.43 13.07 5.36
CA LYS A 146 5.08 13.34 4.82
C LYS A 146 4.99 13.76 3.36
N VAL A 147 4.65 12.82 2.51
CA VAL A 147 4.30 13.10 1.11
C VAL A 147 2.79 13.15 0.88
N LEU A 148 2.00 12.43 1.65
CA LEU A 148 0.53 12.43 1.55
C LEU A 148 -0.09 12.35 2.95
N GLY A 149 -1.03 13.24 3.24
CA GLY A 149 -1.81 13.21 4.46
C GLY A 149 -1.68 14.46 5.30
N ARG A 150 -2.70 14.71 6.14
CA ARG A 150 -2.67 15.72 7.18
C ARG A 150 -1.49 15.43 8.11
N ALA A 151 -0.84 16.49 8.56
CA ALA A 151 0.03 16.41 9.70
C ALA A 151 -0.73 15.67 10.82
N ILE A 152 -0.33 14.44 11.13
CA ILE A 152 -0.65 13.85 12.41
C ILE A 152 0.16 14.71 13.38
N ALA A 153 -0.56 15.60 14.08
CA ALA A 153 0.01 16.34 15.20
C ALA A 153 0.33 15.29 16.27
N GLY A 154 1.56 14.88 16.36
CA GLY A 154 2.02 13.86 17.28
C GLY A 154 3.52 13.70 17.15
N ARG A 155 4.24 14.45 17.98
CA ARG A 155 5.62 14.30 18.46
C ARG A 155 6.61 13.58 17.54
N ASP A 156 7.51 14.39 16.98
CA ASP A 156 8.67 14.00 16.17
C ASP A 156 9.78 13.24 16.95
N THR A 157 9.47 12.66 18.11
CA THR A 157 10.48 12.13 19.03
C THR A 157 10.53 10.59 19.12
N ASP A 158 9.65 9.87 18.45
CA ASP A 158 9.53 8.42 18.65
C ASP A 158 10.10 7.57 17.49
N PHE A 159 11.14 8.06 16.81
CA PHE A 159 11.70 7.38 15.65
C PHE A 159 13.17 6.97 15.80
N ILE A 160 13.54 6.52 17.00
CA ILE A 160 14.78 5.75 17.18
C ILE A 160 14.45 4.51 17.99
#